data_4a1d88a1f5562000c5f107c4030fa444
#
_entry.id   4a1d88a1f5562000c5f107c4030fa444
#
_cell.length_a   1.000
_cell.length_b   1.000
_cell.length_c   1.000
_cell.angle_alpha   90.00
_cell.angle_beta   90.00
_cell.angle_gamma   90.00
#
_symmetry.space_group_name_H-M   'P 1'
#
loop_
_entity.id
_entity.type
_entity.pdbx_description
1 polymer ?
#
loop_
_entity_poly.entity_id
_entity_poly.type
_entity_poly.pdbx_seq_one_letter_code
_entity_poly.pdbx_strand_id
1 'polypeptide(L)'
;MTRRQSSSAAALMLLALTAGAANAQAPTPSAGNAVVARAGDVTVTQDEVEKLLQTLPEGERAAIKADRPALDGWLRQRLLSEAVLRDARAKGWADKPEVKAKVDTATRELASRIVSAGYLDSVSQVPVGFPSDAETKTAYEQGKTGYNLPAAYRVAQIFLATPDPSPAAVAKVREEAMRLARQARGGDFAAVARANSQDKRSAERGGEVDTLPLARMLPALRDTVARLKPAQVGEPVQSEAGFHVVKLLDVVPARTATLEEMKPQLQAALRQQRQQQLVQAYLAQIAPATTLSIDAAALDAALKKTN
;
A
#
# COMPACT_ATOMS: atom_id res chain seq x y z
N MET A 1 -80.65 17.55 -67.22
CA MET A 1 -80.92 18.97 -66.85
C MET A 1 -79.73 19.52 -66.11
N THR A 2 -79.06 20.43 -66.76
CA THR A 2 -78.41 21.66 -66.28
C THR A 2 -77.35 21.56 -65.27
N ARG A 3 -76.06 21.64 -65.70
CA ARG A 3 -75.22 22.81 -65.72
C ARG A 3 -74.92 23.46 -64.33
N ARG A 4 -73.73 23.56 -63.89
CA ARG A 4 -72.84 24.64 -64.15
C ARG A 4 -71.40 24.41 -63.63
N GLN A 5 -70.52 24.78 -64.48
CA GLN A 5 -69.10 25.04 -64.24
C GLN A 5 -68.93 26.27 -63.32
N SER A 6 -67.83 26.35 -62.65
CA SER A 6 -66.99 27.54 -62.63
C SER A 6 -65.62 27.27 -62.00
N SER A 7 -64.72 27.56 -62.76
CA SER A 7 -63.30 27.79 -62.68
C SER A 7 -62.82 28.70 -61.56
N SER A 8 -61.54 28.61 -61.32
CA SER A 8 -60.57 29.59 -60.87
C SER A 8 -60.00 29.31 -59.48
N ALA A 9 -58.79 29.35 -59.14
CA ALA A 9 -57.61 30.02 -59.67
C ALA A 9 -56.39 29.39 -58.96
N ALA A 10 -55.31 29.29 -59.67
CA ALA A 10 -54.02 28.91 -59.16
C ALA A 10 -53.47 29.97 -58.21
N ALA A 11 -52.97 29.57 -57.07
CA ALA A 11 -52.08 30.37 -56.28
C ALA A 11 -50.80 29.54 -55.98
N LEU A 12 -49.78 29.79 -56.74
CA LEU A 12 -48.42 29.31 -56.40
C LEU A 12 -48.01 30.05 -55.13
N MET A 13 -47.82 29.29 -54.04
CA MET A 13 -47.01 29.71 -52.91
C MET A 13 -45.67 28.96 -52.97
N LEU A 14 -44.59 29.69 -53.33
CA LEU A 14 -43.21 29.30 -53.11
C LEU A 14 -43.00 29.23 -51.61
N LEU A 15 -42.89 28.00 -51.05
CA LEU A 15 -42.32 27.83 -49.73
C LEU A 15 -40.79 27.69 -49.91
N ALA A 16 -40.07 28.72 -49.50
CA ALA A 16 -38.62 28.67 -49.34
C ALA A 16 -38.27 27.64 -48.26
N LEU A 17 -37.68 26.51 -48.66
CA LEU A 17 -37.02 25.59 -47.74
C LEU A 17 -35.73 26.28 -47.23
N THR A 18 -35.77 26.88 -46.04
CA THR A 18 -34.57 27.17 -45.27
C THR A 18 -34.06 25.83 -44.72
N ALA A 19 -33.02 25.31 -45.35
CA ALA A 19 -32.24 24.23 -44.81
C ALA A 19 -31.56 24.72 -43.54
N GLY A 20 -32.20 24.51 -42.37
CA GLY A 20 -31.59 24.60 -41.08
C GLY A 20 -30.57 23.45 -40.97
N ALA A 21 -29.30 23.74 -41.13
CA ALA A 21 -28.24 22.84 -40.74
C ALA A 21 -28.36 22.59 -39.23
N ALA A 22 -29.05 21.52 -38.86
CA ALA A 22 -28.97 20.98 -37.52
C ALA A 22 -27.51 20.51 -37.35
N ASN A 23 -26.68 21.31 -36.70
CA ASN A 23 -25.46 20.86 -36.10
C ASN A 23 -25.84 19.77 -35.10
N ALA A 24 -25.75 18.53 -35.53
CA ALA A 24 -25.74 17.40 -34.62
C ALA A 24 -24.44 17.49 -33.78
N GLN A 25 -24.52 18.20 -32.66
CA GLN A 25 -23.51 18.14 -31.65
C GLN A 25 -23.42 16.69 -31.24
N ALA A 26 -22.26 16.07 -31.50
CA ALA A 26 -21.94 14.76 -30.93
C ALA A 26 -22.22 14.84 -29.43
N PRO A 27 -22.86 13.82 -28.83
CA PRO A 27 -23.12 13.80 -27.40
C PRO A 27 -21.79 13.99 -26.67
N THR A 28 -21.70 15.02 -25.85
CA THR A 28 -20.57 15.22 -24.93
C THR A 28 -20.50 13.97 -24.06
N PRO A 29 -19.35 13.24 -24.03
CA PRO A 29 -19.25 12.06 -23.19
C PRO A 29 -19.51 12.48 -21.74
N SER A 30 -20.36 11.73 -21.06
CA SER A 30 -20.54 11.82 -19.60
C SER A 30 -19.18 11.74 -18.93
N ALA A 31 -18.95 12.51 -17.87
CA ALA A 31 -17.63 12.68 -17.24
C ALA A 31 -16.88 11.36 -16.93
N GLY A 32 -17.58 10.26 -16.68
CA GLY A 32 -16.96 8.92 -16.45
C GLY A 32 -16.61 8.13 -17.72
N ASN A 33 -17.06 8.57 -18.90
CA ASN A 33 -16.84 7.87 -20.18
C ASN A 33 -15.72 8.48 -21.05
N ALA A 34 -14.97 9.45 -20.54
CA ALA A 34 -13.86 10.04 -21.27
C ALA A 34 -12.80 8.94 -21.57
N VAL A 35 -12.39 8.87 -22.85
CA VAL A 35 -11.34 7.92 -23.27
C VAL A 35 -9.98 8.46 -22.85
N VAL A 36 -9.30 7.73 -21.96
CA VAL A 36 -7.98 8.07 -21.43
C VAL A 36 -6.87 7.56 -22.33
N ALA A 37 -7.08 6.38 -22.95
CA ALA A 37 -6.10 5.79 -23.86
C ALA A 37 -6.81 4.98 -24.96
N ARG A 38 -6.16 4.85 -26.13
CA ARG A 38 -6.73 4.18 -27.30
C ARG A 38 -5.64 3.42 -28.09
N ALA A 39 -5.98 2.23 -28.57
CA ALA A 39 -5.21 1.50 -29.57
C ALA A 39 -6.17 0.90 -30.61
N GLY A 40 -6.28 1.54 -31.80
CA GLY A 40 -7.32 1.23 -32.77
C GLY A 40 -8.70 1.46 -32.18
N ASP A 41 -9.55 0.43 -32.21
CA ASP A 41 -10.90 0.47 -31.62
C ASP A 41 -10.94 0.09 -30.14
N VAL A 42 -9.82 -0.33 -29.56
CA VAL A 42 -9.70 -0.63 -28.13
C VAL A 42 -9.45 0.67 -27.37
N THR A 43 -10.26 0.92 -26.36
CA THR A 43 -10.16 2.12 -25.53
C THR A 43 -10.12 1.74 -24.05
N VAL A 44 -9.44 2.56 -23.27
CA VAL A 44 -9.51 2.57 -21.80
C VAL A 44 -10.15 3.88 -21.38
N THR A 45 -11.21 3.78 -20.60
CA THR A 45 -11.98 4.95 -20.14
C THR A 45 -11.50 5.44 -18.78
N GLN A 46 -11.91 6.65 -18.42
CA GLN A 46 -11.64 7.22 -17.10
C GLN A 46 -12.19 6.34 -15.98
N ASP A 47 -13.42 5.83 -16.12
CA ASP A 47 -14.06 4.91 -15.18
C ASP A 47 -13.23 3.64 -14.93
N GLU A 48 -12.62 3.08 -15.98
CA GLU A 48 -11.78 1.87 -15.83
C GLU A 48 -10.50 2.18 -15.07
N VAL A 49 -9.89 3.32 -15.30
CA VAL A 49 -8.71 3.78 -14.55
C VAL A 49 -9.07 4.05 -13.08
N GLU A 50 -10.21 4.70 -12.82
CA GLU A 50 -10.68 4.98 -11.46
C GLU A 50 -10.98 3.68 -10.69
N LYS A 51 -11.68 2.74 -11.30
CA LYS A 51 -11.94 1.41 -10.70
C LYS A 51 -10.64 0.67 -10.38
N LEU A 52 -9.68 0.67 -11.32
CA LEU A 52 -8.39 0.07 -11.05
C LEU A 52 -7.73 0.72 -9.81
N LEU A 53 -7.64 2.05 -9.79
CA LEU A 53 -7.02 2.76 -8.68
C LEU A 53 -7.72 2.49 -7.35
N GLN A 54 -9.04 2.23 -7.35
CA GLN A 54 -9.79 1.87 -6.15
C GLN A 54 -9.46 0.46 -5.63
N THR A 55 -9.06 -0.47 -6.51
CA THR A 55 -8.67 -1.84 -6.09
C THR A 55 -7.29 -1.92 -5.45
N LEU A 56 -6.47 -0.88 -5.61
CA LEU A 56 -5.11 -0.85 -5.07
C LEU A 56 -5.06 -0.38 -3.61
N PRO A 57 -4.16 -0.94 -2.79
CA PRO A 57 -3.84 -0.39 -1.48
C PRO A 57 -3.44 1.09 -1.55
N GLU A 58 -3.71 1.85 -0.48
CA GLU A 58 -3.52 3.31 -0.47
C GLU A 58 -2.08 3.72 -0.83
N GLY A 59 -1.08 3.02 -0.30
CA GLY A 59 0.33 3.30 -0.58
C GLY A 59 0.70 3.09 -2.06
N GLU A 60 0.22 2.01 -2.68
CA GLU A 60 0.43 1.72 -4.10
C GLU A 60 -0.30 2.73 -4.98
N ARG A 61 -1.52 3.09 -4.61
CA ARG A 61 -2.30 4.12 -5.30
C ARG A 61 -1.60 5.48 -5.29
N ALA A 62 -1.02 5.87 -4.15
CA ALA A 62 -0.26 7.10 -4.01
C ALA A 62 1.01 7.07 -4.88
N ALA A 63 1.74 5.95 -4.90
CA ALA A 63 2.93 5.78 -5.71
C ALA A 63 2.63 5.89 -7.22
N ILE A 64 1.57 5.21 -7.71
CA ILE A 64 1.15 5.27 -9.12
C ILE A 64 0.69 6.68 -9.52
N LYS A 65 -0.02 7.39 -8.63
CA LYS A 65 -0.43 8.77 -8.88
C LYS A 65 0.75 9.74 -8.99
N ALA A 66 1.83 9.46 -8.28
CA ALA A 66 3.06 10.26 -8.30
C ALA A 66 3.98 9.91 -9.49
N ASP A 67 3.85 8.71 -10.06
CA ASP A 67 4.66 8.21 -11.17
C ASP A 67 3.85 8.11 -12.47
N ARG A 68 3.77 9.22 -13.20
CA ARG A 68 3.05 9.29 -14.48
C ARG A 68 3.60 8.31 -15.53
N PRO A 69 4.93 8.12 -15.71
CA PRO A 69 5.48 7.11 -16.61
C PRO A 69 5.03 5.68 -16.29
N ALA A 70 4.94 5.29 -15.02
CA ALA A 70 4.44 3.97 -14.60
C ALA A 70 2.97 3.79 -15.00
N LEU A 71 2.14 4.81 -14.82
CA LEU A 71 0.73 4.78 -15.24
C LEU A 71 0.60 4.65 -16.75
N ASP A 72 1.38 5.41 -17.53
CA ASP A 72 1.39 5.33 -18.98
C ASP A 72 1.85 3.95 -19.47
N GLY A 73 2.85 3.35 -18.82
CA GLY A 73 3.30 1.97 -19.07
C GLY A 73 2.19 0.95 -18.84
N TRP A 74 1.47 1.06 -17.72
CA TRP A 74 0.34 0.22 -17.40
C TRP A 74 -0.80 0.36 -18.44
N LEU A 75 -1.15 1.58 -18.83
CA LEU A 75 -2.18 1.83 -19.86
C LEU A 75 -1.81 1.17 -21.19
N ARG A 76 -0.56 1.28 -21.64
CA ARG A 76 -0.07 0.61 -22.85
C ARG A 76 -0.21 -0.90 -22.76
N GLN A 77 0.21 -1.50 -21.65
CA GLN A 77 0.09 -2.94 -21.42
C GLN A 77 -1.38 -3.39 -21.40
N ARG A 78 -2.26 -2.61 -20.79
CA ARG A 78 -3.71 -2.88 -20.76
C ARG A 78 -4.30 -2.88 -22.18
N LEU A 79 -4.00 -1.85 -22.97
CA LEU A 79 -4.47 -1.75 -24.35
C LEU A 79 -3.98 -2.92 -25.23
N LEU A 80 -2.70 -3.30 -25.10
CA LEU A 80 -2.15 -4.44 -25.83
C LEU A 80 -2.86 -5.73 -25.43
N SER A 81 -3.09 -5.97 -24.15
CA SER A 81 -3.80 -7.16 -23.67
C SER A 81 -5.23 -7.22 -24.20
N GLU A 82 -5.96 -6.11 -24.20
CA GLU A 82 -7.32 -6.05 -24.77
C GLU A 82 -7.33 -6.26 -26.29
N ALA A 83 -6.34 -5.70 -27.00
CA ALA A 83 -6.21 -5.90 -28.45
C ALA A 83 -5.95 -7.38 -28.79
N VAL A 84 -5.06 -8.06 -28.04
CA VAL A 84 -4.81 -9.51 -28.20
C VAL A 84 -6.07 -10.31 -27.89
N LEU A 85 -6.78 -9.99 -26.81
CA LEU A 85 -8.01 -10.70 -26.44
C LEU A 85 -9.10 -10.54 -27.51
N ARG A 86 -9.24 -9.34 -28.07
CA ARG A 86 -10.17 -9.07 -29.19
C ARG A 86 -9.80 -9.87 -30.44
N ASP A 87 -8.53 -9.86 -30.84
CA ASP A 87 -8.07 -10.64 -31.99
C ASP A 87 -8.29 -12.15 -31.79
N ALA A 88 -7.97 -12.65 -30.60
CA ALA A 88 -8.22 -14.04 -30.23
C ALA A 88 -9.71 -14.42 -30.32
N ARG A 89 -10.61 -13.53 -29.83
CA ARG A 89 -12.07 -13.74 -29.97
C ARG A 89 -12.53 -13.70 -31.41
N ALA A 90 -12.05 -12.74 -32.22
CA ALA A 90 -12.39 -12.64 -33.63
C ALA A 90 -11.95 -13.89 -34.42
N LYS A 91 -10.88 -14.54 -34.01
CA LYS A 91 -10.37 -15.80 -34.57
C LYS A 91 -10.97 -17.07 -33.97
N GLY A 92 -12.02 -16.94 -33.15
CA GLY A 92 -12.70 -18.08 -32.50
C GLY A 92 -11.81 -18.83 -31.50
N TRP A 93 -10.74 -18.21 -31.00
CA TRP A 93 -9.80 -18.88 -30.07
C TRP A 93 -10.49 -19.26 -28.75
N ALA A 94 -11.41 -18.42 -28.27
CA ALA A 94 -12.15 -18.64 -27.04
C ALA A 94 -13.12 -19.85 -27.15
N ASP A 95 -13.53 -20.19 -28.38
CA ASP A 95 -14.50 -21.27 -28.62
C ASP A 95 -13.82 -22.64 -28.80
N LYS A 96 -12.49 -22.68 -28.85
CA LYS A 96 -11.74 -23.95 -28.91
C LYS A 96 -12.03 -24.79 -27.66
N PRO A 97 -12.34 -26.11 -27.84
CA PRO A 97 -12.74 -26.97 -26.71
C PRO A 97 -11.77 -26.96 -25.54
N GLU A 98 -10.46 -26.98 -25.82
CA GLU A 98 -9.39 -26.95 -24.81
C GLU A 98 -9.31 -25.63 -24.06
N VAL A 99 -9.59 -24.50 -24.72
CA VAL A 99 -9.63 -23.17 -24.09
C VAL A 99 -10.87 -23.05 -23.22
N LYS A 100 -12.02 -23.45 -23.76
CA LYS A 100 -13.31 -23.44 -23.06
C LYS A 100 -13.25 -24.31 -21.80
N ALA A 101 -12.71 -25.52 -21.89
CA ALA A 101 -12.55 -26.39 -20.72
C ALA A 101 -11.65 -25.77 -19.62
N LYS A 102 -10.57 -25.10 -20.02
CA LYS A 102 -9.71 -24.37 -19.07
C LYS A 102 -10.43 -23.20 -18.41
N VAL A 103 -11.15 -22.40 -19.19
CA VAL A 103 -11.94 -21.26 -18.69
C VAL A 103 -13.04 -21.75 -17.74
N ASP A 104 -13.79 -22.79 -18.12
CA ASP A 104 -14.86 -23.33 -17.29
C ASP A 104 -14.33 -23.90 -15.96
N THR A 105 -13.16 -24.56 -15.99
CA THR A 105 -12.51 -25.05 -14.76
C THR A 105 -12.05 -23.91 -13.88
N ALA A 106 -11.33 -22.93 -14.43
CA ALA A 106 -10.85 -21.77 -13.67
C ALA A 106 -12.03 -20.95 -13.09
N THR A 107 -13.11 -20.79 -13.85
CA THR A 107 -14.30 -20.07 -13.40
C THR A 107 -14.98 -20.79 -12.23
N ARG A 108 -15.14 -22.12 -12.31
CA ARG A 108 -15.70 -22.91 -11.21
C ARG A 108 -14.86 -22.86 -9.95
N GLU A 109 -13.54 -22.99 -10.09
CA GLU A 109 -12.61 -22.91 -8.95
C GLU A 109 -12.64 -21.54 -8.29
N LEU A 110 -12.63 -20.47 -9.08
CA LEU A 110 -12.72 -19.09 -8.58
C LEU A 110 -14.06 -18.85 -7.90
N ALA A 111 -15.19 -19.26 -8.53
CA ALA A 111 -16.51 -19.12 -7.95
C ALA A 111 -16.63 -19.87 -6.62
N SER A 112 -16.16 -21.14 -6.56
CA SER A 112 -16.15 -21.92 -5.32
C SER A 112 -15.33 -21.24 -4.21
N ARG A 113 -14.18 -20.70 -4.55
CA ARG A 113 -13.32 -19.98 -3.60
C ARG A 113 -14.00 -18.72 -3.07
N ILE A 114 -14.61 -17.92 -3.95
CA ILE A 114 -15.31 -16.68 -3.55
C ILE A 114 -16.50 -17.01 -2.66
N VAL A 115 -17.33 -17.98 -3.04
CA VAL A 115 -18.51 -18.39 -2.27
C VAL A 115 -18.09 -18.93 -0.90
N SER A 116 -17.11 -19.85 -0.86
CA SER A 116 -16.65 -20.43 0.40
C SER A 116 -16.05 -19.39 1.32
N ALA A 117 -15.19 -18.51 0.79
CA ALA A 117 -14.57 -17.45 1.59
C ALA A 117 -15.62 -16.45 2.12
N GLY A 118 -16.52 -15.98 1.26
CA GLY A 118 -17.56 -15.04 1.66
C GLY A 118 -18.54 -15.65 2.68
N TYR A 119 -18.86 -16.94 2.53
CA TYR A 119 -19.71 -17.63 3.49
C TYR A 119 -18.99 -17.83 4.84
N LEU A 120 -17.73 -18.28 4.83
CA LEU A 120 -16.93 -18.39 6.06
C LEU A 120 -16.80 -17.04 6.78
N ASP A 121 -16.58 -15.96 6.04
CA ASP A 121 -16.57 -14.61 6.63
C ASP A 121 -17.93 -14.29 7.28
N SER A 122 -19.03 -14.60 6.63
CA SER A 122 -20.37 -14.32 7.15
C SER A 122 -20.70 -15.06 8.44
N VAL A 123 -20.27 -16.34 8.57
CA VAL A 123 -20.56 -17.17 9.76
C VAL A 123 -19.52 -17.00 10.88
N SER A 124 -18.41 -16.34 10.59
CA SER A 124 -17.34 -16.06 11.55
C SER A 124 -17.26 -14.60 11.99
N GLN A 125 -18.31 -13.83 11.75
CA GLN A 125 -18.35 -12.43 12.17
C GLN A 125 -18.24 -12.30 13.68
N VAL A 126 -17.24 -11.53 14.10
CA VAL A 126 -17.03 -11.22 15.52
C VAL A 126 -18.09 -10.23 15.98
N PRO A 127 -18.80 -10.46 17.10
CA PRO A 127 -19.85 -9.59 17.58
C PRO A 127 -19.40 -8.13 17.70
N VAL A 128 -20.30 -7.20 17.41
CA VAL A 128 -20.09 -5.78 17.65
C VAL A 128 -19.88 -5.57 19.15
N GLY A 129 -18.82 -4.82 19.51
CA GLY A 129 -18.48 -4.59 20.92
C GLY A 129 -17.52 -5.61 21.54
N PHE A 130 -17.15 -6.69 20.81
CA PHE A 130 -16.05 -7.55 21.24
C PHE A 130 -14.71 -7.00 20.72
N PRO A 131 -13.63 -7.10 21.51
CA PRO A 131 -13.65 -7.42 22.92
C PRO A 131 -14.19 -6.25 23.76
N SER A 132 -14.79 -6.58 24.88
CA SER A 132 -15.13 -5.60 25.90
C SER A 132 -13.87 -5.00 26.55
N ASP A 133 -14.03 -3.87 27.25
CA ASP A 133 -12.92 -3.27 28.02
C ASP A 133 -12.40 -4.24 29.09
N ALA A 134 -13.27 -5.04 29.71
CA ALA A 134 -12.89 -6.04 30.71
C ALA A 134 -12.03 -7.17 30.09
N GLU A 135 -12.39 -7.68 28.93
CA GLU A 135 -11.63 -8.69 28.20
C GLU A 135 -10.27 -8.13 27.74
N THR A 136 -10.26 -6.91 27.25
CA THR A 136 -9.03 -6.21 26.84
C THR A 136 -8.09 -6.01 28.04
N LYS A 137 -8.62 -5.59 29.19
CA LYS A 137 -7.85 -5.47 30.43
C LYS A 137 -7.29 -6.82 30.91
N THR A 138 -8.11 -7.85 30.87
CA THR A 138 -7.68 -9.21 31.23
C THR A 138 -6.52 -9.69 30.35
N ALA A 139 -6.62 -9.51 29.03
CA ALA A 139 -5.56 -9.86 28.10
C ALA A 139 -4.27 -9.05 28.34
N TYR A 140 -4.42 -7.76 28.69
CA TYR A 140 -3.29 -6.92 29.06
C TYR A 140 -2.57 -7.46 30.31
N GLU A 141 -3.28 -7.75 31.39
CA GLU A 141 -2.67 -8.25 32.63
C GLU A 141 -1.99 -9.61 32.41
N GLN A 142 -2.55 -10.48 31.60
CA GLN A 142 -1.95 -11.78 31.26
C GLN A 142 -0.66 -11.63 30.44
N GLY A 143 -0.60 -10.65 29.54
CA GLY A 143 0.56 -10.41 28.67
C GLY A 143 1.57 -9.37 29.17
N LYS A 144 1.32 -8.74 30.32
CA LYS A 144 2.00 -7.54 30.82
C LYS A 144 3.53 -7.66 30.91
N THR A 145 4.02 -8.83 31.27
CA THR A 145 5.46 -9.10 31.34
C THR A 145 6.16 -9.05 29.99
N GLY A 146 5.40 -9.22 28.89
CA GLY A 146 5.90 -9.13 27.52
C GLY A 146 5.85 -7.72 26.93
N TYR A 147 5.16 -6.76 27.57
CA TYR A 147 4.96 -5.41 27.03
C TYR A 147 6.04 -4.44 27.48
N ASN A 148 7.28 -4.89 27.53
CA ASN A 148 8.40 -4.07 27.94
C ASN A 148 8.86 -3.16 26.81
N LEU A 149 8.84 -1.86 27.04
CA LEU A 149 9.46 -0.84 26.21
C LEU A 149 10.89 -0.62 26.71
N PRO A 150 11.90 -0.88 25.91
CA PRO A 150 13.29 -0.60 26.29
C PRO A 150 13.51 0.90 26.46
N ALA A 151 14.59 1.28 27.17
CA ALA A 151 14.99 2.66 27.24
C ALA A 151 15.18 3.23 25.83
N ALA A 152 14.68 4.45 25.61
CA ALA A 152 14.80 5.17 24.36
C ALA A 152 15.59 6.48 24.57
N TYR A 153 16.38 6.84 23.59
CA TYR A 153 17.36 7.93 23.67
C TYR A 153 16.97 8.99 22.65
N ARG A 154 16.77 10.21 23.13
CA ARG A 154 16.60 11.39 22.27
C ARG A 154 17.97 11.98 22.01
N VAL A 155 18.39 11.99 20.77
CA VAL A 155 19.72 12.44 20.38
C VAL A 155 19.64 13.48 19.27
N ALA A 156 20.68 14.32 19.20
CA ALA A 156 20.95 15.16 18.05
C ALA A 156 22.27 14.73 17.41
N GLN A 157 22.38 14.85 16.08
CA GLN A 157 23.57 14.47 15.33
C GLN A 157 24.07 15.57 14.40
N ILE A 158 25.38 15.57 14.16
CA ILE A 158 26.02 16.23 13.03
C ILE A 158 26.60 15.11 12.18
N PHE A 159 26.18 15.01 10.94
CA PHE A 159 26.64 13.97 10.02
C PHE A 159 27.54 14.58 8.94
N LEU A 160 28.67 13.92 8.69
CA LEU A 160 29.60 14.24 7.61
C LEU A 160 29.80 12.98 6.75
N ALA A 161 29.40 13.03 5.52
CA ALA A 161 29.56 11.92 4.58
C ALA A 161 31.02 11.70 4.19
N THR A 162 31.38 10.44 3.94
CA THR A 162 32.70 10.06 3.42
C THR A 162 32.49 9.26 2.13
N PRO A 163 32.19 9.94 1.00
CA PRO A 163 31.90 9.25 -0.27
C PRO A 163 33.15 8.62 -0.89
N ASP A 164 34.36 9.16 -0.55
CA ASP A 164 35.64 8.61 -0.96
C ASP A 164 36.22 7.77 0.19
N PRO A 165 36.38 6.45 0.02
CA PRO A 165 36.89 5.56 1.06
C PRO A 165 38.43 5.61 1.19
N SER A 166 39.14 6.45 0.43
CA SER A 166 40.59 6.57 0.54
C SER A 166 41.03 7.00 1.95
N PRO A 167 42.13 6.45 2.48
CA PRO A 167 42.58 6.77 3.83
C PRO A 167 42.78 8.28 4.06
N ALA A 168 43.22 9.01 3.04
CA ALA A 168 43.43 10.45 3.13
C ALA A 168 42.11 11.23 3.24
N ALA A 169 41.09 10.84 2.47
CA ALA A 169 39.73 11.44 2.53
C ALA A 169 39.07 11.15 3.88
N VAL A 170 39.13 9.89 4.33
CA VAL A 170 38.61 9.48 5.64
C VAL A 170 39.28 10.28 6.78
N ALA A 171 40.60 10.44 6.75
CA ALA A 171 41.35 11.22 7.76
C ALA A 171 40.89 12.67 7.80
N LYS A 172 40.72 13.30 6.63
CA LYS A 172 40.26 14.70 6.52
C LYS A 172 38.86 14.88 7.11
N VAL A 173 37.91 13.99 6.79
CA VAL A 173 36.53 14.07 7.33
C VAL A 173 36.54 13.80 8.84
N ARG A 174 37.38 12.89 9.33
CA ARG A 174 37.56 12.65 10.76
C ARG A 174 38.03 13.89 11.49
N GLU A 175 39.07 14.60 10.97
CA GLU A 175 39.57 15.84 11.56
C GLU A 175 38.47 16.91 11.63
N GLU A 176 37.69 17.05 10.57
CA GLU A 176 36.56 17.98 10.54
C GLU A 176 35.50 17.59 11.57
N ALA A 177 35.15 16.30 11.67
CA ALA A 177 34.22 15.80 12.68
C ALA A 177 34.71 16.09 14.11
N MET A 178 36.05 15.92 14.37
CA MET A 178 36.66 16.26 15.66
C MET A 178 36.59 17.76 15.93
N ARG A 179 36.83 18.60 14.93
CA ARG A 179 36.72 20.05 15.04
C ARG A 179 35.30 20.47 15.42
N LEU A 180 34.31 19.93 14.71
CA LEU A 180 32.88 20.20 14.99
C LEU A 180 32.46 19.67 16.35
N ALA A 181 32.94 18.51 16.77
CA ALA A 181 32.66 17.96 18.10
C ALA A 181 33.17 18.91 19.21
N ARG A 182 34.39 19.45 19.08
CA ARG A 182 34.94 20.45 20.02
C ARG A 182 34.08 21.72 20.03
N GLN A 183 33.72 22.23 18.86
CA GLN A 183 32.90 23.43 18.74
C GLN A 183 31.54 23.23 19.38
N ALA A 184 30.89 22.06 19.13
CA ALA A 184 29.58 21.72 19.66
C ALA A 184 29.59 21.47 21.18
N ARG A 185 30.70 21.04 21.78
CA ARG A 185 30.88 20.91 23.23
C ARG A 185 30.96 22.25 23.95
N GLY A 186 31.59 23.23 23.34
CA GLY A 186 31.76 24.57 23.91
C GLY A 186 30.67 25.57 23.54
N GLY A 187 29.72 25.21 22.72
CA GLY A 187 28.74 26.13 22.16
C GLY A 187 27.35 25.53 21.93
N ASP A 188 26.61 26.17 21.02
CA ASP A 188 25.29 25.70 20.61
C ASP A 188 25.40 24.55 19.57
N PHE A 189 25.16 23.33 20.02
CA PHE A 189 25.15 22.14 19.14
C PHE A 189 24.17 22.32 17.98
N ALA A 190 22.99 22.87 18.21
CA ALA A 190 21.98 23.02 17.18
C ALA A 190 22.42 24.01 16.09
N ALA A 191 23.09 25.10 16.45
CA ALA A 191 23.67 26.03 15.49
C ALA A 191 24.78 25.36 14.66
N VAL A 192 25.66 24.58 15.29
CA VAL A 192 26.74 23.84 14.61
C VAL A 192 26.10 22.80 13.65
N ALA A 193 25.07 22.08 14.06
CA ALA A 193 24.37 21.10 13.25
C ALA A 193 23.72 21.75 12.01
N ARG A 194 23.00 22.85 12.18
CA ARG A 194 22.37 23.58 11.06
C ARG A 194 23.40 24.05 10.04
N ALA A 195 24.54 24.52 10.50
CA ALA A 195 25.59 25.09 9.63
C ALA A 195 26.38 24.02 8.88
N ASN A 196 26.61 22.85 9.48
CA ASN A 196 27.66 21.93 9.00
C ASN A 196 27.13 20.50 8.71
N SER A 197 26.00 20.08 9.25
CA SER A 197 25.51 18.72 9.03
C SER A 197 25.06 18.52 7.58
N GLN A 198 25.48 17.39 7.01
CA GLN A 198 25.08 16.97 5.66
C GLN A 198 23.77 16.16 5.68
N ASP A 199 23.29 15.70 6.83
CA ASP A 199 21.93 15.24 7.02
C ASP A 199 20.99 16.46 7.15
N LYS A 200 20.52 16.95 6.02
CA LYS A 200 19.69 18.15 5.94
C LYS A 200 18.41 18.05 6.76
N ARG A 201 17.80 16.86 6.79
CA ARG A 201 16.54 16.62 7.50
C ARG A 201 16.67 16.86 9.01
N SER A 202 17.73 16.36 9.64
CA SER A 202 17.99 16.61 11.06
C SER A 202 18.62 17.99 11.30
N ALA A 203 19.47 18.47 10.38
CA ALA A 203 20.12 19.77 10.49
C ALA A 203 19.11 20.93 10.67
N GLU A 204 18.03 20.96 9.90
CA GLU A 204 16.95 21.95 10.01
C GLU A 204 16.32 22.00 11.40
N ARG A 205 16.32 20.86 12.10
CA ARG A 205 15.84 20.73 13.48
C ARG A 205 16.96 20.82 14.52
N GLY A 206 18.11 21.42 14.16
CA GLY A 206 19.26 21.52 15.04
C GLY A 206 19.98 20.20 15.31
N GLY A 207 19.88 19.27 14.36
CA GLY A 207 20.45 17.93 14.46
C GLY A 207 19.55 16.90 15.14
N GLU A 208 18.38 17.27 15.66
CA GLU A 208 17.49 16.33 16.36
C GLU A 208 16.99 15.22 15.42
N VAL A 209 17.11 13.98 15.90
CA VAL A 209 16.56 12.78 15.29
C VAL A 209 15.46 12.21 16.19
N ASP A 210 14.74 11.22 15.66
CA ASP A 210 13.65 10.59 16.41
C ASP A 210 14.19 9.93 17.69
N THR A 211 13.37 9.89 18.76
CA THR A 211 13.71 9.15 19.97
C THR A 211 13.63 7.65 19.70
N LEU A 212 14.74 6.95 19.84
CA LEU A 212 14.88 5.55 19.47
C LEU A 212 15.54 4.74 20.59
N PRO A 213 15.13 3.47 20.78
CA PRO A 213 15.92 2.53 21.57
C PRO A 213 17.23 2.19 20.85
N LEU A 214 18.28 1.86 21.61
CA LEU A 214 19.61 1.55 21.06
C LEU A 214 19.56 0.50 19.95
N ALA A 215 18.72 -0.52 20.08
CA ALA A 215 18.59 -1.59 19.08
C ALA A 215 18.18 -1.06 17.68
N ARG A 216 17.48 0.07 17.60
CA ARG A 216 17.03 0.72 16.35
C ARG A 216 18.02 1.76 15.82
N MET A 217 19.06 2.10 16.57
CA MET A 217 20.11 3.01 16.11
C MET A 217 21.12 2.28 15.24
N LEU A 218 21.88 3.05 14.46
CA LEU A 218 23.03 2.52 13.70
C LEU A 218 23.95 1.76 14.66
N PRO A 219 24.41 0.55 14.34
CA PRO A 219 25.24 -0.27 15.24
C PRO A 219 26.45 0.49 15.77
N ALA A 220 27.13 1.26 14.91
CA ALA A 220 28.31 2.05 15.29
C ALA A 220 28.03 3.09 16.39
N LEU A 221 26.81 3.60 16.52
CA LEU A 221 26.45 4.64 17.49
C LEU A 221 26.00 4.10 18.85
N ARG A 222 25.57 2.84 18.93
CA ARG A 222 24.90 2.26 20.12
C ARG A 222 25.73 2.40 21.38
N ASP A 223 26.98 1.96 21.34
CA ASP A 223 27.88 1.98 22.48
C ASP A 223 28.24 3.40 22.91
N THR A 224 28.39 4.29 21.95
CA THR A 224 28.66 5.70 22.27
C THR A 224 27.47 6.34 22.94
N VAL A 225 26.26 6.22 22.36
CA VAL A 225 25.03 6.78 22.93
C VAL A 225 24.74 6.20 24.32
N ALA A 226 24.94 4.90 24.51
CA ALA A 226 24.71 4.24 25.81
C ALA A 226 25.59 4.80 26.96
N ARG A 227 26.77 5.34 26.64
CA ARG A 227 27.71 5.89 27.62
C ARG A 227 27.56 7.39 27.85
N LEU A 228 26.82 8.09 26.98
CA LEU A 228 26.63 9.54 27.13
C LEU A 228 25.66 9.86 28.28
N LYS A 229 25.94 10.95 28.96
CA LYS A 229 25.01 11.58 29.90
C LYS A 229 24.14 12.61 29.17
N PRO A 230 22.95 12.95 29.67
CA PRO A 230 22.17 14.05 29.12
C PRO A 230 22.98 15.32 28.94
N ALA A 231 22.78 16.01 27.83
CA ALA A 231 23.49 17.17 27.34
C ALA A 231 24.95 16.93 26.89
N GLN A 232 25.50 15.74 27.08
CA GLN A 232 26.86 15.42 26.66
C GLN A 232 26.98 15.19 25.16
N VAL A 233 28.07 15.71 24.57
CA VAL A 233 28.49 15.49 23.18
C VAL A 233 29.59 14.41 23.14
N GLY A 234 29.34 13.35 22.38
CA GLY A 234 30.29 12.25 22.19
C GLY A 234 31.49 12.62 21.29
N GLU A 235 32.46 11.69 21.24
CA GLU A 235 33.46 11.70 20.22
C GLU A 235 32.86 11.33 18.86
N PRO A 236 33.46 11.78 17.75
CA PRO A 236 33.03 11.39 16.42
C PRO A 236 33.06 9.86 16.23
N VAL A 237 31.98 9.28 15.77
CA VAL A 237 31.87 7.84 15.46
C VAL A 237 31.80 7.64 13.96
N GLN A 238 32.61 6.72 13.46
CA GLN A 238 32.62 6.34 12.05
C GLN A 238 31.58 5.27 11.78
N SER A 239 30.81 5.46 10.71
CA SER A 239 29.95 4.45 10.08
C SER A 239 30.40 4.21 8.63
N GLU A 240 29.75 3.30 7.93
CA GLU A 240 30.00 3.09 6.48
C GLU A 240 29.72 4.34 5.64
N ALA A 241 28.75 5.17 6.06
CA ALA A 241 28.36 6.37 5.33
C ALA A 241 29.22 7.61 5.64
N GLY A 242 29.95 7.61 6.77
CA GLY A 242 30.75 8.74 7.20
C GLY A 242 30.87 8.86 8.72
N PHE A 243 31.03 10.09 9.21
CA PHE A 243 31.24 10.39 10.63
C PHE A 243 30.01 11.04 11.25
N HIS A 244 29.73 10.65 12.46
CA HIS A 244 28.62 11.16 13.28
C HIS A 244 29.16 11.77 14.59
N VAL A 245 28.83 13.01 14.86
CA VAL A 245 28.98 13.62 16.19
C VAL A 245 27.61 13.63 16.84
N VAL A 246 27.45 12.94 17.97
CA VAL A 246 26.16 12.76 18.62
C VAL A 246 26.13 13.47 19.96
N LYS A 247 25.02 14.17 20.25
CA LYS A 247 24.68 14.73 21.56
C LYS A 247 23.47 13.97 22.12
N LEU A 248 23.59 13.45 23.33
CA LEU A 248 22.44 12.93 24.05
C LEU A 248 21.61 14.08 24.60
N LEU A 249 20.35 14.18 24.21
CA LEU A 249 19.44 15.21 24.72
C LEU A 249 18.72 14.73 25.98
N ASP A 250 18.20 13.51 25.93
CA ASP A 250 17.41 12.95 27.01
C ASP A 250 17.35 11.40 26.91
N VAL A 251 17.00 10.74 28.03
CA VAL A 251 16.75 9.29 28.09
C VAL A 251 15.36 9.04 28.64
N VAL A 252 14.51 8.41 27.83
CA VAL A 252 13.23 7.87 28.29
C VAL A 252 13.52 6.50 28.93
N PRO A 253 13.27 6.32 30.25
CA PRO A 253 13.56 5.05 30.93
C PRO A 253 12.76 3.88 30.34
N ALA A 254 13.32 2.68 30.46
CA ALA A 254 12.58 1.45 30.18
C ALA A 254 11.36 1.36 31.09
N ARG A 255 10.23 0.93 30.52
CA ARG A 255 8.97 0.76 31.26
C ARG A 255 8.09 -0.29 30.61
N THR A 256 7.09 -0.73 31.30
CA THR A 256 6.02 -1.52 30.69
C THR A 256 5.07 -0.56 29.96
N ALA A 257 4.65 -0.91 28.73
CA ALA A 257 3.62 -0.18 28.00
C ALA A 257 2.30 -0.20 28.80
N THR A 258 1.58 0.89 28.82
CA THR A 258 0.30 0.98 29.53
C THR A 258 -0.80 0.23 28.80
N LEU A 259 -1.91 -0.06 29.49
CA LEU A 259 -3.11 -0.61 28.86
C LEU A 259 -3.60 0.25 27.70
N GLU A 260 -3.62 1.56 27.87
CA GLU A 260 -4.07 2.50 26.81
C GLU A 260 -3.20 2.42 25.55
N GLU A 261 -1.88 2.32 25.73
CA GLU A 261 -0.95 2.17 24.61
C GLU A 261 -1.12 0.83 23.88
N MET A 262 -1.44 -0.24 24.60
CA MET A 262 -1.62 -1.59 24.05
C MET A 262 -3.04 -1.87 23.55
N LYS A 263 -4.03 -1.08 23.96
CA LYS A 263 -5.46 -1.32 23.72
C LYS A 263 -5.79 -1.59 22.24
N PRO A 264 -5.34 -0.77 21.27
CA PRO A 264 -5.66 -1.01 19.86
C PRO A 264 -5.10 -2.35 19.35
N GLN A 265 -3.86 -2.67 19.72
CA GLN A 265 -3.19 -3.90 19.31
C GLN A 265 -3.85 -5.12 19.95
N LEU A 266 -4.19 -5.06 21.23
CA LEU A 266 -4.88 -6.12 21.97
C LEU A 266 -6.27 -6.38 21.39
N GLN A 267 -7.04 -5.35 21.14
CA GLN A 267 -8.36 -5.47 20.55
C GLN A 267 -8.30 -6.11 19.16
N ALA A 268 -7.35 -5.71 18.32
CA ALA A 268 -7.16 -6.33 17.02
C ALA A 268 -6.78 -7.81 17.13
N ALA A 269 -5.85 -8.16 18.01
CA ALA A 269 -5.42 -9.54 18.24
C ALA A 269 -6.55 -10.43 18.77
N LEU A 270 -7.32 -9.94 19.76
CA LEU A 270 -8.47 -10.66 20.32
C LEU A 270 -9.56 -10.89 19.27
N ARG A 271 -9.87 -9.87 18.44
CA ARG A 271 -10.84 -10.02 17.35
C ARG A 271 -10.40 -11.06 16.32
N GLN A 272 -9.13 -11.03 15.92
CA GLN A 272 -8.58 -12.02 15.00
C GLN A 272 -8.63 -13.45 15.60
N GLN A 273 -8.25 -13.60 16.85
CA GLN A 273 -8.34 -14.88 17.56
C GLN A 273 -9.79 -15.37 17.65
N ARG A 274 -10.72 -14.51 17.97
CA ARG A 274 -12.16 -14.84 18.04
C ARG A 274 -12.69 -15.28 16.69
N GLN A 275 -12.36 -14.56 15.63
CA GLN A 275 -12.75 -14.95 14.27
C GLN A 275 -12.23 -16.35 13.91
N GLN A 276 -10.95 -16.64 14.20
CA GLN A 276 -10.37 -17.96 13.96
C GLN A 276 -11.12 -19.05 14.75
N GLN A 277 -11.48 -18.80 16.02
CA GLN A 277 -12.26 -19.72 16.84
C GLN A 277 -13.64 -19.99 16.24
N LEU A 278 -14.33 -18.96 15.74
CA LEU A 278 -15.63 -19.09 15.10
C LEU A 278 -15.53 -19.93 13.82
N VAL A 279 -14.52 -19.69 12.99
CA VAL A 279 -14.25 -20.52 11.78
C VAL A 279 -14.01 -21.97 12.18
N GLN A 280 -13.17 -22.25 13.15
CA GLN A 280 -12.87 -23.61 13.60
C GLN A 280 -14.11 -24.31 14.17
N ALA A 281 -14.89 -23.62 14.99
CA ALA A 281 -16.14 -24.15 15.52
C ALA A 281 -17.13 -24.49 14.41
N TYR A 282 -17.29 -23.60 13.41
CA TYR A 282 -18.15 -23.84 12.27
C TYR A 282 -17.68 -25.07 11.45
N LEU A 283 -16.38 -25.14 11.13
CA LEU A 283 -15.82 -26.26 10.37
C LEU A 283 -16.00 -27.61 11.11
N ALA A 284 -15.78 -27.60 12.42
CA ALA A 284 -16.02 -28.79 13.25
C ALA A 284 -17.50 -29.23 13.26
N GLN A 285 -18.42 -28.29 13.12
CA GLN A 285 -19.87 -28.59 13.04
C GLN A 285 -20.25 -29.21 11.70
N ILE A 286 -19.74 -28.68 10.57
CA ILE A 286 -20.14 -29.14 9.22
C ILE A 286 -19.36 -30.38 8.75
N ALA A 287 -18.15 -30.55 9.21
CA ALA A 287 -17.26 -31.67 8.85
C ALA A 287 -16.58 -32.23 10.10
N PRO A 288 -17.30 -32.92 10.98
CA PRO A 288 -16.69 -33.56 12.16
C PRO A 288 -15.58 -34.53 11.75
N ALA A 289 -14.48 -34.50 12.45
CA ALA A 289 -13.31 -35.37 12.18
C ALA A 289 -13.69 -36.86 12.10
N THR A 290 -14.73 -37.27 12.79
CA THR A 290 -15.27 -38.64 12.79
C THR A 290 -15.95 -39.03 11.47
N THR A 291 -16.35 -38.09 10.63
CA THR A 291 -16.98 -38.31 9.32
C THR A 291 -16.04 -38.10 8.16
N LEU A 292 -14.85 -37.53 8.39
CA LEU A 292 -13.81 -37.32 7.40
C LEU A 292 -13.03 -38.62 7.21
N SER A 293 -13.14 -39.26 6.05
CA SER A 293 -12.35 -40.44 5.71
C SER A 293 -11.58 -40.21 4.41
N ILE A 294 -10.34 -40.65 4.37
CA ILE A 294 -9.49 -40.61 3.17
C ILE A 294 -9.20 -42.06 2.80
N ASP A 295 -9.59 -42.49 1.61
CA ASP A 295 -9.21 -43.75 1.03
C ASP A 295 -7.76 -43.69 0.52
N ALA A 296 -6.83 -44.19 1.31
CA ALA A 296 -5.41 -44.16 0.99
C ALA A 296 -5.09 -44.96 -0.30
N ALA A 297 -5.78 -46.10 -0.54
CA ALA A 297 -5.54 -46.91 -1.72
C ALA A 297 -5.99 -46.22 -3.01
N ALA A 298 -7.16 -45.55 -2.96
CA ALA A 298 -7.65 -44.74 -4.08
C ALA A 298 -6.76 -43.51 -4.37
N LEU A 299 -6.25 -42.87 -3.31
CA LEU A 299 -5.29 -41.76 -3.40
C LEU A 299 -3.97 -42.22 -4.05
N ASP A 300 -3.39 -43.30 -3.62
CA ASP A 300 -2.17 -43.88 -4.17
C ASP A 300 -2.33 -44.27 -5.64
N ALA A 301 -3.49 -44.82 -6.00
CA ALA A 301 -3.81 -45.16 -7.38
C ALA A 301 -3.91 -43.90 -8.29
N ALA A 302 -4.48 -42.81 -7.74
CA ALA A 302 -4.57 -41.54 -8.45
C ALA A 302 -3.19 -40.90 -8.69
N LEU A 303 -2.32 -40.92 -7.67
CA LEU A 303 -0.95 -40.40 -7.76
C LEU A 303 -0.08 -41.14 -8.80
N LYS A 304 -0.27 -42.47 -8.93
CA LYS A 304 0.45 -43.27 -9.94
C LYS A 304 0.04 -42.95 -11.39
N LYS A 305 -1.14 -42.41 -11.62
CA LYS A 305 -1.63 -42.02 -12.95
C LYS A 305 -1.16 -40.66 -13.44
N THR A 306 -0.58 -39.84 -12.55
CA THR A 306 -0.14 -38.47 -12.84
C THR A 306 1.37 -38.34 -13.11
N ASN A 307 2.11 -39.45 -13.09
CA ASN A 307 3.53 -39.55 -13.48
C ASN A 307 3.66 -40.13 -14.94
#